data_f1e1794e6ab4a1e201a89dd8bc0e0199
#
_entry.id   f1e1794e6ab4a1e201a89dd8bc0e0199
#
_cell.length_a   1.000
_cell.length_b   1.000
_cell.length_c   1.000
_cell.angle_alpha   90.00
_cell.angle_beta   90.00
_cell.angle_gamma   90.00
#
_symmetry.space_group_name_H-M   'P 1'
#
loop_
_entity.id
_entity.type
_entity.pdbx_description
1 polymer ?
#
loop_
_entity_poly.entity_id
_entity_poly.type
_entity_poly.pdbx_seq_one_letter_code
_entity_poly.pdbx_strand_id
1 'polypeptide(L)'
;SEPVSQATMRIVKVFWGLDASLAYARHFPAINWLTSYSLYLDTLKSWCDDNLGRSFMQNRGRAMALLQKEAELQEIVKLVGQDALSPADNLTLESAKMIREDFLQQNAFLENDQYSSFDRQARLLDLILRYKDLCDAAIERGADIWKLYAIAARAAIGRAKTVPADTYQDAYAKIVADMEQQIEEVAK
;
A
#
# COMPACT_ATOMS: atom_id res chain seq x y z
N SER A 1 27.34 -8.03 -9.89
CA SER A 1 27.26 -8.03 -8.40
C SER A 1 28.58 -8.56 -7.84
N GLU A 2 29.23 -7.75 -7.02
CA GLU A 2 30.52 -8.10 -6.43
C GLU A 2 30.41 -9.34 -5.52
N PRO A 3 31.42 -10.26 -5.56
CA PRO A 3 31.42 -11.47 -4.69
C PRO A 3 31.31 -11.14 -3.20
N VAL A 4 31.89 -10.02 -2.77
CA VAL A 4 31.83 -9.53 -1.37
C VAL A 4 30.40 -9.16 -0.96
N SER A 5 29.66 -8.46 -1.83
CA SER A 5 28.26 -8.11 -1.60
C SER A 5 27.36 -9.36 -1.49
N GLN A 6 27.59 -10.36 -2.35
CA GLN A 6 26.85 -11.63 -2.30
C GLN A 6 27.16 -12.42 -1.02
N ALA A 7 28.43 -12.47 -0.59
CA ALA A 7 28.82 -13.14 0.67
C ALA A 7 28.20 -12.43 1.87
N THR A 8 28.17 -11.09 1.89
CA THR A 8 27.56 -10.30 2.95
C THR A 8 26.04 -10.55 3.03
N MET A 9 25.33 -10.57 1.89
CA MET A 9 23.89 -10.84 1.86
C MET A 9 23.49 -12.21 2.40
N ARG A 10 24.38 -13.20 2.40
CA ARG A 10 24.14 -14.51 3.00
C ARG A 10 24.16 -14.50 4.53
N ILE A 11 24.76 -13.48 5.13
CA ILE A 11 24.97 -13.38 6.58
C ILE A 11 23.97 -12.42 7.21
N VAL A 12 23.60 -11.33 6.53
CA VAL A 12 22.73 -10.30 7.08
C VAL A 12 21.27 -10.77 7.14
N LYS A 13 20.62 -10.49 8.26
CA LYS A 13 19.23 -10.86 8.51
C LYS A 13 18.22 -9.84 7.95
N VAL A 14 18.65 -8.60 7.74
CA VAL A 14 17.83 -7.51 7.19
C VAL A 14 18.64 -6.82 6.11
N PHE A 15 18.01 -6.56 4.98
CA PHE A 15 18.60 -5.85 3.85
C PHE A 15 17.63 -4.80 3.31
N TRP A 16 18.11 -3.58 3.14
CA TRP A 16 17.42 -2.49 2.48
C TRP A 16 18.09 -2.17 1.16
N GLY A 17 17.45 -2.53 0.07
CA GLY A 17 17.90 -2.20 -1.28
C GLY A 17 17.57 -0.75 -1.60
N LEU A 18 18.59 0.10 -1.75
CA LEU A 18 18.39 1.47 -2.21
C LEU A 18 18.16 1.48 -3.72
N ASP A 19 17.21 2.30 -4.17
CA ASP A 19 16.83 2.41 -5.58
C ASP A 19 16.92 3.86 -6.05
N ALA A 20 17.83 4.11 -6.99
CA ALA A 20 18.05 5.44 -7.54
C ALA A 20 16.81 5.95 -8.32
N SER A 21 16.04 5.07 -8.96
CA SER A 21 14.83 5.46 -9.69
C SER A 21 13.77 6.02 -8.76
N LEU A 22 13.61 5.45 -7.56
CA LEU A 22 12.73 5.98 -6.52
C LEU A 22 13.19 7.37 -6.04
N ALA A 23 14.50 7.56 -5.83
CA ALA A 23 15.06 8.86 -5.46
C ALA A 23 14.83 9.92 -6.55
N TYR A 24 15.03 9.56 -7.83
CA TYR A 24 14.74 10.47 -8.95
C TYR A 24 13.26 10.80 -9.07
N ALA A 25 12.37 9.86 -8.76
CA ALA A 25 10.93 10.09 -8.67
C ALA A 25 10.50 10.82 -7.40
N ARG A 26 11.45 11.22 -6.53
CA ARG A 26 11.19 11.85 -5.21
C ARG A 26 10.32 10.99 -4.28
N HIS A 27 10.41 9.68 -4.44
CA HIS A 27 9.81 8.72 -3.53
C HIS A 27 10.80 8.45 -2.38
N PHE A 28 10.50 8.91 -1.19
CA PHE A 28 11.34 8.73 -0.01
C PHE A 28 10.56 8.04 1.13
N PRO A 29 11.20 7.13 1.89
CA PRO A 29 12.56 6.61 1.68
C PRO A 29 12.69 5.84 0.36
N ALA A 30 13.83 5.99 -0.34
CA ALA A 30 14.09 5.37 -1.64
C ALA A 30 14.56 3.91 -1.49
N ILE A 31 13.76 3.12 -0.78
CA ILE A 31 14.01 1.71 -0.47
C ILE A 31 13.13 0.84 -1.37
N ASN A 32 13.76 -0.01 -2.16
CA ASN A 32 13.06 -0.92 -3.05
C ASN A 32 12.39 -2.05 -2.24
N TRP A 33 11.07 -2.10 -2.26
CA TRP A 33 10.27 -3.06 -1.50
C TRP A 33 10.32 -4.48 -2.05
N LEU A 34 10.67 -4.70 -3.33
CA LEU A 34 10.78 -6.03 -3.93
C LEU A 34 12.12 -6.70 -3.66
N THR A 35 13.19 -5.91 -3.49
CA THR A 35 14.54 -6.43 -3.25
C THR A 35 14.94 -6.41 -1.78
N SER A 36 14.23 -5.64 -0.96
CA SER A 36 14.47 -5.56 0.48
C SER A 36 13.82 -6.72 1.23
N TYR A 37 14.46 -7.19 2.29
CA TYR A 37 13.94 -8.30 3.08
C TYR A 37 14.29 -8.20 4.56
N SER A 38 13.54 -8.91 5.39
CA SER A 38 13.84 -9.21 6.78
C SER A 38 13.57 -10.68 7.07
N LEU A 39 14.53 -11.35 7.70
CA LEU A 39 14.38 -12.75 8.16
C LEU A 39 13.80 -12.83 9.58
N TYR A 40 13.43 -11.70 10.18
CA TYR A 40 12.83 -11.65 11.52
C TYR A 40 11.31 -11.72 11.52
N LEU A 41 10.65 -11.83 10.37
CA LEU A 41 9.19 -11.73 10.26
C LEU A 41 8.47 -12.76 11.13
N ASP A 42 8.93 -14.03 11.11
CA ASP A 42 8.31 -15.09 11.91
C ASP A 42 8.53 -14.87 13.41
N THR A 43 9.71 -14.37 13.79
CA THR A 43 10.03 -14.04 15.18
C THR A 43 9.19 -12.88 15.70
N LEU A 44 8.90 -11.90 14.84
CA LEU A 44 8.13 -10.70 15.20
C LEU A 44 6.62 -10.92 15.14
N LYS A 45 6.16 -12.04 14.59
CA LYS A 45 4.73 -12.29 14.38
C LYS A 45 3.91 -12.17 15.67
N SER A 46 4.35 -12.81 16.75
CA SER A 46 3.62 -12.76 18.03
C SER A 46 3.54 -11.34 18.56
N TRP A 47 4.64 -10.60 18.53
CA TRP A 47 4.65 -9.20 18.94
C TRP A 47 3.70 -8.33 18.09
N CYS A 48 3.69 -8.52 16.79
CA CYS A 48 2.78 -7.82 15.89
C CYS A 48 1.31 -8.16 16.20
N ASP A 49 0.99 -9.44 16.40
CA ASP A 49 -0.35 -9.90 16.72
C ASP A 49 -0.87 -9.24 18.03
N ASP A 50 0.00 -9.09 19.03
CA ASP A 50 -0.33 -8.52 20.34
C ASP A 50 -0.43 -6.98 20.32
N ASN A 51 0.37 -6.30 19.49
CA ASN A 51 0.49 -4.84 19.53
C ASN A 51 -0.18 -4.11 18.34
N LEU A 52 -0.33 -4.78 17.18
CA LEU A 52 -0.85 -4.19 15.95
C LEU A 52 -2.13 -4.87 15.44
N GLY A 53 -2.54 -5.94 16.11
CA GLY A 53 -3.65 -6.78 15.70
C GLY A 53 -3.26 -7.89 14.73
N ARG A 54 -3.99 -8.99 14.79
CA ARG A 54 -3.70 -10.23 14.04
C ARG A 54 -3.74 -10.07 12.52
N SER A 55 -4.43 -9.06 12.03
CA SER A 55 -4.52 -8.76 10.59
C SER A 55 -3.26 -8.11 10.01
N PHE A 56 -2.41 -7.48 10.84
CA PHE A 56 -1.28 -6.68 10.33
C PHE A 56 -0.30 -7.50 9.48
N MET A 57 0.14 -8.66 9.96
CA MET A 57 1.08 -9.51 9.20
C MET A 57 0.44 -10.08 7.93
N GLN A 58 -0.85 -10.40 7.97
CA GLN A 58 -1.60 -10.81 6.78
C GLN A 58 -1.70 -9.65 5.78
N ASN A 59 -2.06 -8.45 6.23
CA ASN A 59 -2.16 -7.25 5.40
C ASN A 59 -0.80 -6.88 4.77
N ARG A 60 0.29 -7.02 5.54
CA ARG A 60 1.65 -6.87 4.99
C ARG A 60 1.91 -7.85 3.83
N GLY A 61 1.56 -9.12 4.01
CA GLY A 61 1.70 -10.14 2.96
C GLY A 61 0.88 -9.79 1.71
N ARG A 62 -0.36 -9.35 1.88
CA ARG A 62 -1.23 -8.90 0.80
C ARG A 62 -0.64 -7.69 0.06
N ALA A 63 -0.14 -6.71 0.79
CA ALA A 63 0.51 -5.53 0.20
C ALA A 63 1.73 -5.92 -0.64
N MET A 64 2.58 -6.83 -0.15
CA MET A 64 3.72 -7.33 -0.92
C MET A 64 3.30 -8.06 -2.18
N ALA A 65 2.24 -8.89 -2.11
CA ALA A 65 1.69 -9.58 -3.27
C ALA A 65 1.15 -8.60 -4.33
N LEU A 66 0.48 -7.51 -3.91
CA LEU A 66 0.00 -6.47 -4.82
C LEU A 66 1.15 -5.73 -5.50
N LEU A 67 2.20 -5.38 -4.77
CA LEU A 67 3.38 -4.70 -5.33
C LEU A 67 4.14 -5.61 -6.30
N GLN A 68 4.21 -6.91 -6.03
CA GLN A 68 4.80 -7.87 -6.95
C GLN A 68 3.94 -8.04 -8.20
N LYS A 69 2.62 -8.12 -8.04
CA LYS A 69 1.69 -8.21 -9.17
C LYS A 69 1.71 -6.95 -10.04
N GLU A 70 1.86 -5.78 -9.42
CA GLU A 70 2.06 -4.52 -10.15
C GLU A 70 3.28 -4.60 -11.08
N ALA A 71 4.41 -5.10 -10.58
CA ALA A 71 5.62 -5.22 -11.40
C ALA A 71 5.41 -6.12 -12.64
N GLU A 72 4.68 -7.22 -12.48
CA GLU A 72 4.30 -8.11 -13.60
C GLU A 72 3.37 -7.40 -14.60
N LEU A 73 2.33 -6.70 -14.10
CA LEU A 73 1.37 -5.99 -14.93
C LEU A 73 2.02 -4.81 -15.68
N GLN A 74 2.99 -4.13 -15.07
CA GLN A 74 3.73 -3.05 -15.72
C GLN A 74 4.50 -3.52 -16.96
N GLU A 75 5.02 -4.74 -16.98
CA GLU A 75 5.65 -5.30 -18.17
C GLU A 75 4.61 -5.54 -19.28
N ILE A 76 3.39 -5.97 -18.94
CA ILE A 76 2.30 -6.12 -19.90
C ILE A 76 1.87 -4.75 -20.44
N VAL A 77 1.70 -3.76 -19.56
CA VAL A 77 1.33 -2.38 -19.94
C VAL A 77 2.33 -1.77 -20.93
N LYS A 78 3.62 -2.01 -20.75
CA LYS A 78 4.66 -1.54 -21.70
C LYS A 78 4.49 -2.11 -23.11
N LEU A 79 3.92 -3.31 -23.24
CA LEU A 79 3.76 -4.00 -24.52
C LEU A 79 2.46 -3.67 -25.22
N VAL A 80 1.35 -3.63 -24.48
CA VAL A 80 -0.01 -3.55 -25.06
C VAL A 80 -0.81 -2.34 -24.61
N GLY A 81 -0.30 -1.54 -23.68
CA GLY A 81 -1.00 -0.39 -23.09
C GLY A 81 -1.91 -0.78 -21.93
N GLN A 82 -2.27 0.21 -21.11
CA GLN A 82 -3.10 0.01 -19.92
C GLN A 82 -4.56 -0.29 -20.27
N ASP A 83 -5.05 0.20 -21.40
CA ASP A 83 -6.43 -0.01 -21.87
C ASP A 83 -6.74 -1.48 -22.18
N ALA A 84 -5.71 -2.31 -22.38
CA ALA A 84 -5.86 -3.74 -22.60
C ALA A 84 -6.06 -4.55 -21.31
N LEU A 85 -5.87 -3.95 -20.14
CA LEU A 85 -6.02 -4.62 -18.87
C LEU A 85 -7.49 -4.80 -18.48
N SER A 86 -7.76 -5.90 -17.76
CA SER A 86 -9.06 -6.11 -17.11
C SER A 86 -9.33 -5.04 -16.04
N PRO A 87 -10.61 -4.76 -15.67
CA PRO A 87 -10.91 -3.90 -14.54
C PRO A 87 -10.22 -4.34 -13.22
N ALA A 88 -10.13 -5.65 -12.97
CA ALA A 88 -9.46 -6.20 -11.79
C ALA A 88 -7.93 -5.93 -11.80
N ASP A 89 -7.29 -6.05 -12.98
CA ASP A 89 -5.86 -5.72 -13.10
C ASP A 89 -5.61 -4.22 -12.97
N ASN A 90 -6.47 -3.38 -13.52
CA ASN A 90 -6.41 -1.93 -13.33
C ASN A 90 -6.58 -1.56 -11.85
N LEU A 91 -7.52 -2.18 -11.12
CA LEU A 91 -7.67 -1.98 -9.68
C LEU A 91 -6.42 -2.46 -8.91
N THR A 92 -5.78 -3.53 -9.35
CA THR A 92 -4.51 -3.99 -8.77
C THR A 92 -3.41 -2.94 -8.93
N LEU A 93 -3.27 -2.33 -10.10
CA LEU A 93 -2.33 -1.23 -10.34
C LEU A 93 -2.63 -0.01 -9.46
N GLU A 94 -3.91 0.40 -9.36
CA GLU A 94 -4.31 1.53 -8.52
C GLU A 94 -4.04 1.23 -7.03
N SER A 95 -4.37 0.03 -6.55
CA SER A 95 -4.13 -0.36 -5.16
C SER A 95 -2.64 -0.42 -4.81
N ALA A 96 -1.82 -0.94 -5.71
CA ALA A 96 -0.36 -0.93 -5.56
C ALA A 96 0.20 0.50 -5.55
N LYS A 97 -0.32 1.39 -6.41
CA LYS A 97 -0.01 2.82 -6.39
C LYS A 97 -0.35 3.44 -5.04
N MET A 98 -1.53 3.16 -4.48
CA MET A 98 -1.92 3.63 -3.15
C MET A 98 -0.93 3.15 -2.07
N ILE A 99 -0.52 1.88 -2.12
CA ILE A 99 0.49 1.36 -1.18
C ILE A 99 1.81 2.12 -1.33
N ARG A 100 2.28 2.37 -2.55
CA ARG A 100 3.55 3.09 -2.77
C ARG A 100 3.46 4.56 -2.34
N GLU A 101 2.42 5.27 -2.74
CA GLU A 101 2.34 6.73 -2.60
C GLU A 101 1.66 7.16 -1.30
N ASP A 102 0.61 6.45 -0.87
CA ASP A 102 -0.19 6.83 0.29
C ASP A 102 0.30 6.15 1.58
N PHE A 103 1.09 5.05 1.49
CA PHE A 103 1.60 4.32 2.65
C PHE A 103 3.13 4.32 2.75
N LEU A 104 3.86 3.87 1.72
CA LEU A 104 5.32 3.71 1.79
C LEU A 104 6.07 5.05 1.69
N GLN A 105 5.59 5.97 0.84
CA GLN A 105 6.21 7.27 0.71
C GLN A 105 5.91 8.13 1.95
N GLN A 106 6.96 8.72 2.52
CA GLN A 106 6.87 9.65 3.65
C GLN A 106 7.42 11.02 3.27
N ASN A 107 6.78 12.06 3.77
CA ASN A 107 7.27 13.44 3.65
C ASN A 107 7.84 13.91 4.98
N ALA A 108 9.17 13.95 5.07
CA ALA A 108 9.88 14.38 6.28
C ALA A 108 9.68 15.86 6.65
N PHE A 109 9.11 16.67 5.76
CA PHE A 109 8.79 18.08 6.01
C PHE A 109 7.37 18.32 6.56
N LEU A 110 6.55 17.26 6.62
CA LEU A 110 5.21 17.31 7.20
C LEU A 110 5.24 16.67 8.58
N GLU A 111 4.96 17.46 9.61
CA GLU A 111 5.02 17.02 11.02
C GLU A 111 4.25 15.72 11.26
N ASN A 112 3.02 15.60 10.73
CA ASN A 112 2.16 14.44 10.91
C ASN A 112 2.54 13.21 10.06
N ASP A 113 3.48 13.35 9.12
CA ASP A 113 3.99 12.25 8.28
C ASP A 113 5.44 11.87 8.64
N GLN A 114 6.17 12.78 9.28
CA GLN A 114 7.55 12.57 9.72
C GLN A 114 7.68 11.41 10.71
N TYR A 115 6.73 11.31 11.65
CA TYR A 115 6.66 10.23 12.63
C TYR A 115 5.26 9.59 12.61
N SER A 116 5.21 8.30 12.28
CA SER A 116 3.97 7.52 12.28
C SER A 116 4.05 6.39 13.29
N SER A 117 3.08 6.33 14.22
CA SER A 117 2.99 5.22 15.17
C SER A 117 2.69 3.91 14.44
N PHE A 118 3.06 2.78 15.05
CA PHE A 118 2.75 1.47 14.48
C PHE A 118 1.24 1.24 14.32
N ASP A 119 0.42 1.66 15.29
CA ASP A 119 -1.05 1.59 15.17
C ASP A 119 -1.56 2.37 13.96
N ARG A 120 -1.05 3.58 13.75
CA ARG A 120 -1.43 4.40 12.59
C ARG A 120 -1.03 3.74 11.28
N GLN A 121 0.18 3.17 11.20
CA GLN A 121 0.64 2.44 10.02
C GLN A 121 -0.25 1.23 9.74
N ALA A 122 -0.58 0.44 10.77
CA ALA A 122 -1.46 -0.72 10.63
C ALA A 122 -2.84 -0.33 10.09
N ARG A 123 -3.45 0.72 10.65
CA ARG A 123 -4.77 1.23 10.22
C ARG A 123 -4.74 1.83 8.82
N LEU A 124 -3.69 2.54 8.45
CA LEU A 124 -3.59 3.12 7.10
C LEU A 124 -3.47 2.03 6.04
N LEU A 125 -2.67 0.99 6.30
CA LEU A 125 -2.59 -0.16 5.40
C LEU A 125 -3.94 -0.88 5.28
N ASP A 126 -4.65 -1.03 6.39
CA ASP A 126 -5.98 -1.63 6.41
C ASP A 126 -6.99 -0.81 5.58
N LEU A 127 -6.98 0.51 5.66
CA LEU A 127 -7.81 1.38 4.82
C LEU A 127 -7.61 1.12 3.33
N ILE A 128 -6.36 1.02 2.89
CA ILE A 128 -6.01 0.80 1.47
C ILE A 128 -6.50 -0.58 1.01
N LEU A 129 -6.25 -1.62 1.79
CA LEU A 129 -6.65 -2.97 1.44
C LEU A 129 -8.17 -3.16 1.50
N ARG A 130 -8.85 -2.51 2.44
CA ARG A 130 -10.31 -2.49 2.52
C ARG A 130 -10.94 -1.79 1.31
N TYR A 131 -10.38 -0.66 0.88
CA TYR A 131 -10.79 -0.01 -0.38
C TYR A 131 -10.71 -0.98 -1.55
N LYS A 132 -9.59 -1.69 -1.68
CA LYS A 132 -9.43 -2.70 -2.73
C LYS A 132 -10.50 -3.79 -2.66
N ASP A 133 -10.72 -4.38 -1.49
CA ASP A 133 -11.69 -5.47 -1.31
C ASP A 133 -13.12 -5.03 -1.67
N LEU A 134 -13.52 -3.84 -1.24
CA LEU A 134 -14.83 -3.29 -1.57
C LEU A 134 -14.97 -2.97 -3.07
N CYS A 135 -13.91 -2.44 -3.69
CA CYS A 135 -13.91 -2.18 -5.12
C CYS A 135 -13.93 -3.48 -5.94
N ASP A 136 -13.18 -4.53 -5.53
CA ASP A 136 -13.26 -5.84 -6.18
C ASP A 136 -14.71 -6.36 -6.19
N ALA A 137 -15.38 -6.36 -5.03
CA ALA A 137 -16.76 -6.80 -4.91
C ALA A 137 -17.74 -5.92 -5.72
N ALA A 138 -17.46 -4.63 -5.85
CA ALA A 138 -18.27 -3.73 -6.68
C ALA A 138 -18.09 -4.01 -8.18
N ILE A 139 -16.85 -4.24 -8.62
CA ILE A 139 -16.52 -4.59 -10.02
C ILE A 139 -17.18 -5.93 -10.41
N GLU A 140 -17.19 -6.93 -9.52
CA GLU A 140 -17.89 -8.19 -9.75
C GLU A 140 -19.41 -8.01 -9.96
N ARG A 141 -19.99 -6.94 -9.38
CA ARG A 141 -21.39 -6.52 -9.60
C ARG A 141 -21.58 -5.63 -10.82
N GLY A 142 -20.51 -5.32 -11.55
CA GLY A 142 -20.57 -4.50 -12.77
C GLY A 142 -20.33 -3.01 -12.56
N ALA A 143 -19.82 -2.58 -11.40
CA ALA A 143 -19.50 -1.19 -11.15
C ALA A 143 -18.42 -0.66 -12.10
N ASP A 144 -18.58 0.61 -12.50
CA ASP A 144 -17.60 1.32 -13.32
C ASP A 144 -16.36 1.68 -12.47
N ILE A 145 -15.21 1.14 -12.84
CA ILE A 145 -13.94 1.34 -12.14
C ILE A 145 -13.54 2.82 -12.07
N TRP A 146 -13.81 3.60 -13.08
CA TRP A 146 -13.46 5.03 -13.12
C TRP A 146 -14.28 5.85 -12.12
N LYS A 147 -15.53 5.44 -11.89
CA LYS A 147 -16.36 6.04 -10.84
C LYS A 147 -15.85 5.65 -9.45
N LEU A 148 -15.38 4.41 -9.26
CA LEU A 148 -14.75 3.97 -8.00
C LEU A 148 -13.48 4.77 -7.68
N TYR A 149 -12.67 5.12 -8.68
CA TYR A 149 -11.49 5.97 -8.48
C TYR A 149 -11.82 7.42 -8.14
N ALA A 150 -12.98 7.90 -8.56
CA ALA A 150 -13.41 9.29 -8.39
C ALA A 150 -14.13 9.55 -7.05
N ILE A 151 -14.40 8.54 -6.22
CA ILE A 151 -15.07 8.76 -4.95
C ILE A 151 -14.23 9.61 -3.98
N ALA A 152 -14.91 10.42 -3.17
CA ALA A 152 -14.24 11.31 -2.21
C ALA A 152 -13.41 10.55 -1.17
N ALA A 153 -13.85 9.36 -0.76
CA ALA A 153 -13.14 8.50 0.17
C ALA A 153 -11.77 8.08 -0.36
N ARG A 154 -11.60 7.79 -1.68
CA ARG A 154 -10.29 7.50 -2.28
C ARG A 154 -9.30 8.66 -2.09
N ALA A 155 -9.76 9.89 -2.34
CA ALA A 155 -8.95 11.09 -2.13
C ALA A 155 -8.65 11.33 -0.63
N ALA A 156 -9.57 10.96 0.26
CA ALA A 156 -9.36 11.05 1.71
C ALA A 156 -8.29 10.05 2.19
N ILE A 157 -8.24 8.82 1.65
CA ILE A 157 -7.18 7.86 1.93
C ILE A 157 -5.80 8.45 1.56
N GLY A 158 -5.67 9.07 0.39
CA GLY A 158 -4.42 9.70 -0.05
C GLY A 158 -3.90 10.81 0.89
N ARG A 159 -4.80 11.41 1.67
CA ARG A 159 -4.45 12.43 2.69
C ARG A 159 -4.39 11.88 4.12
N ALA A 160 -4.73 10.61 4.35
CA ALA A 160 -4.87 10.05 5.69
C ALA A 160 -3.57 10.14 6.51
N LYS A 161 -2.40 10.00 5.86
CA LYS A 161 -1.11 10.13 6.53
C LYS A 161 -0.80 11.54 7.07
N THR A 162 -1.49 12.58 6.61
CA THR A 162 -1.30 13.95 7.07
C THR A 162 -2.26 14.39 8.18
N VAL A 163 -3.21 13.55 8.55
CA VAL A 163 -4.14 13.81 9.65
C VAL A 163 -3.38 13.92 10.97
N PRO A 164 -3.70 14.85 11.88
CA PRO A 164 -3.05 14.96 13.19
C PRO A 164 -3.10 13.68 14.02
N ALA A 165 -2.05 13.48 14.85
CA ALA A 165 -1.88 12.25 15.63
C ALA A 165 -2.96 12.04 16.70
N ASP A 166 -3.61 13.09 17.15
CA ASP A 166 -4.69 13.06 18.17
C ASP A 166 -6.08 12.79 17.59
N THR A 167 -6.25 12.91 16.27
CA THR A 167 -7.57 12.80 15.60
C THR A 167 -7.63 11.72 14.52
N TYR A 168 -6.52 11.05 14.20
CA TYR A 168 -6.50 10.11 13.05
C TYR A 168 -7.44 8.92 13.23
N GLN A 169 -7.71 8.47 14.46
CA GLN A 169 -8.58 7.31 14.68
C GLN A 169 -10.02 7.61 14.24
N ASP A 170 -10.54 8.77 14.65
CA ASP A 170 -11.89 9.21 14.25
C ASP A 170 -11.95 9.52 12.76
N ALA A 171 -10.92 10.17 12.23
CA ALA A 171 -10.82 10.47 10.80
C ALA A 171 -10.80 9.19 9.96
N TYR A 172 -10.06 8.16 10.36
CA TYR A 172 -10.00 6.89 9.64
C TYR A 172 -11.32 6.12 9.74
N ALA A 173 -11.98 6.13 10.90
CA ALA A 173 -13.31 5.56 11.05
C ALA A 173 -14.33 6.23 10.11
N LYS A 174 -14.27 7.55 9.99
CA LYS A 174 -15.10 8.30 9.03
C LYS A 174 -14.78 7.91 7.59
N ILE A 175 -13.50 7.80 7.21
CA ILE A 175 -13.12 7.37 5.87
C ILE A 175 -13.69 5.98 5.55
N VAL A 176 -13.67 5.05 6.50
CA VAL A 176 -14.28 3.71 6.33
C VAL A 176 -15.77 3.81 6.03
N ALA A 177 -16.51 4.57 6.83
CA ALA A 177 -17.96 4.73 6.64
C ALA A 177 -18.31 5.40 5.29
N ASP A 178 -17.60 6.48 4.96
CA ASP A 178 -17.77 7.20 3.68
C ASP A 178 -17.43 6.29 2.48
N MET A 179 -16.38 5.48 2.57
CA MET A 179 -15.95 4.54 1.55
C MET A 179 -16.99 3.45 1.29
N GLU A 180 -17.52 2.82 2.34
CA GLU A 180 -18.57 1.80 2.25
C GLU A 180 -19.81 2.36 1.56
N GLN A 181 -20.26 3.55 1.98
CA GLN A 181 -21.42 4.20 1.39
C GLN A 181 -21.19 4.55 -0.08
N GLN A 182 -20.08 5.24 -0.40
CA GLN A 182 -19.81 5.73 -1.75
C GLN A 182 -19.59 4.61 -2.76
N ILE A 183 -18.90 3.53 -2.37
CA ILE A 183 -18.71 2.36 -3.23
C ILE A 183 -20.06 1.66 -3.49
N GLU A 184 -20.90 1.52 -2.46
CA GLU A 184 -22.23 0.92 -2.64
C GLU A 184 -23.14 1.78 -3.54
N GLU A 185 -23.01 3.11 -3.51
CA GLU A 185 -23.72 4.01 -4.42
C GLU A 185 -23.28 3.82 -5.88
N VAL A 186 -21.99 3.59 -6.14
CA VAL A 186 -21.47 3.33 -7.48
C VAL A 186 -21.86 1.95 -8.01
N ALA A 187 -22.02 0.96 -7.10
CA ALA A 187 -22.33 -0.42 -7.45
C ALA A 187 -23.82 -0.71 -7.69
N LYS A 188 -24.70 0.28 -7.48
CA LYS A 188 -26.14 0.24 -7.79
C LYS A 188 -26.41 0.52 -9.26
#